data_ee2e08fcb451b41e5b7a7d5b60e6c31d
#
_entry.id   ee2e08fcb451b41e5b7a7d5b60e6c31d
#
_cell.length_a   1.000
_cell.length_b   1.000
_cell.length_c   1.000
_cell.angle_alpha   90.00
_cell.angle_beta   90.00
_cell.angle_gamma   90.00
#
_symmetry.space_group_name_H-M   'P 1'
#
loop_
_entity.id
_entity.type
_entity.pdbx_description
1 polymer ?
#
loop_
_entity_poly.entity_id
_entity_poly.type
_entity_poly.pdbx_seq_one_letter_code
_entity_poly.pdbx_strand_id
1 'polypeptide(L)'
;TAHHHRSTPMSTRPARIRTIVVAVLVLAFVIPWTYAHIAYAWPWKETTKGDACQGRYYVTQYDKQRSIFLGVLSDGRKVRMGSRGEVSMGREIASFGISATSDDKSYDLLGRAKGLHRGDSATIEGVGTFTLKEAHSDIVWFTPNPGKALFCFDPDPTFTMNNFAQQGH
;
A
#
# COMPACT_ATOMS: atom_id res chain seq x y z
N THR A 1 24.34 67.01 -39.21
CA THR A 1 24.95 65.67 -38.90
C THR A 1 24.04 64.96 -37.88
N ALA A 2 23.20 64.01 -38.40
CA ALA A 2 22.30 63.21 -37.57
C ALA A 2 22.97 61.90 -37.23
N HIS A 3 23.18 61.63 -35.93
CA HIS A 3 23.66 60.34 -35.42
C HIS A 3 22.46 59.38 -35.25
N HIS A 4 22.38 58.38 -36.12
CA HIS A 4 21.46 57.24 -36.00
C HIS A 4 22.00 56.29 -34.90
N HIS A 5 21.36 56.28 -33.72
CA HIS A 5 21.56 55.24 -32.72
C HIS A 5 20.86 53.94 -33.18
N ARG A 6 21.65 53.01 -33.62
CA ARG A 6 21.19 51.63 -33.92
C ARG A 6 21.09 50.83 -32.59
N SER A 7 19.91 50.72 -32.03
CA SER A 7 19.64 49.83 -30.91
C SER A 7 19.66 48.36 -31.41
N THR A 8 20.66 47.62 -31.01
CA THR A 8 20.77 46.18 -31.21
C THR A 8 19.70 45.48 -30.37
N PRO A 9 18.89 44.54 -30.99
CA PRO A 9 17.91 43.80 -30.21
C PRO A 9 18.60 42.86 -29.23
N MET A 10 18.33 43.04 -27.96
CA MET A 10 18.82 42.18 -26.88
C MET A 10 18.31 40.74 -27.13
N SER A 11 19.25 39.80 -27.18
CA SER A 11 19.00 38.38 -27.43
C SER A 11 18.11 37.79 -26.34
N THR A 12 16.88 37.44 -26.66
CA THR A 12 15.90 36.80 -25.75
C THR A 12 16.11 35.28 -25.54
N ARG A 13 17.20 34.72 -26.11
CA ARG A 13 17.49 33.30 -26.07
C ARG A 13 17.70 32.70 -24.65
N PRO A 14 18.38 33.34 -23.68
CA PRO A 14 18.61 32.72 -22.38
C PRO A 14 17.33 32.61 -21.53
N ALA A 15 16.36 33.53 -21.70
CA ALA A 15 15.09 33.46 -20.96
C ALA A 15 14.24 32.26 -21.40
N ARG A 16 14.16 31.97 -22.71
CA ARG A 16 13.39 30.82 -23.24
C ARG A 16 13.98 29.48 -22.78
N ILE A 17 15.30 29.34 -22.75
CA ILE A 17 15.96 28.11 -22.30
C ILE A 17 15.66 27.87 -20.80
N ARG A 18 15.73 28.88 -19.95
CA ARG A 18 15.39 28.79 -18.52
C ARG A 18 13.93 28.35 -18.34
N THR A 19 13.00 28.93 -19.07
CA THR A 19 11.58 28.57 -19.01
C THR A 19 11.35 27.12 -19.40
N ILE A 20 12.00 26.64 -20.47
CA ILE A 20 11.88 25.23 -20.92
C ILE A 20 12.45 24.28 -19.86
N VAL A 21 13.61 24.58 -19.31
CA VAL A 21 14.24 23.74 -18.25
C VAL A 21 13.34 23.67 -17.02
N VAL A 22 12.80 24.78 -16.56
CA VAL A 22 11.88 24.80 -15.42
C VAL A 22 10.61 24.02 -15.73
N ALA A 23 10.02 24.17 -16.91
CA ALA A 23 8.83 23.42 -17.30
C ALA A 23 9.10 21.91 -17.35
N VAL A 24 10.22 21.47 -17.90
CA VAL A 24 10.61 20.06 -17.93
C VAL A 24 10.81 19.50 -16.52
N LEU A 25 11.47 20.25 -15.63
CA LEU A 25 11.65 19.83 -14.25
C LEU A 25 10.31 19.73 -13.51
N VAL A 26 9.43 20.72 -13.66
CA VAL A 26 8.09 20.68 -13.05
C VAL A 26 7.29 19.47 -13.54
N LEU A 27 7.28 19.21 -14.85
CA LEU A 27 6.60 18.04 -15.41
C LEU A 27 7.21 16.73 -14.93
N ALA A 28 8.53 16.63 -14.82
CA ALA A 28 9.21 15.44 -14.32
C ALA A 28 8.88 15.11 -12.85
N PHE A 29 8.48 16.11 -12.06
CA PHE A 29 8.03 15.91 -10.68
C PHE A 29 6.52 15.74 -10.56
N VAL A 30 5.75 16.58 -11.24
CA VAL A 30 4.28 16.60 -11.11
C VAL A 30 3.65 15.33 -11.72
N ILE A 31 4.15 14.85 -12.86
CA ILE A 31 3.57 13.68 -13.51
C ILE A 31 3.69 12.41 -12.66
N PRO A 32 4.88 12.02 -12.16
CA PRO A 32 4.99 10.84 -11.29
C PRO A 32 4.21 10.99 -10.00
N TRP A 33 4.21 12.18 -9.40
CA TRP A 33 3.46 12.48 -8.19
C TRP A 33 1.95 12.31 -8.39
N THR A 34 1.40 12.88 -9.48
CA THR A 34 -0.02 12.76 -9.82
C THR A 34 -0.41 11.31 -10.12
N TYR A 35 0.43 10.61 -10.92
CA TYR A 35 0.21 9.20 -11.24
C TYR A 35 0.13 8.33 -9.99
N ALA A 36 1.06 8.51 -9.08
CA ALA A 36 1.10 7.73 -7.86
C ALA A 36 -0.06 8.04 -6.91
N HIS A 37 -0.50 9.31 -6.80
CA HIS A 37 -1.70 9.65 -6.05
C HIS A 37 -2.96 9.02 -6.65
N ILE A 38 -3.10 9.04 -7.98
CA ILE A 38 -4.21 8.39 -8.68
C ILE A 38 -4.17 6.88 -8.48
N ALA A 39 -3.02 6.25 -8.68
CA ALA A 39 -2.85 4.81 -8.49
C ALA A 39 -3.15 4.37 -7.05
N TYR A 40 -2.73 5.19 -6.06
CA TYR A 40 -3.01 4.94 -4.66
C TYR A 40 -4.49 5.14 -4.31
N ALA A 41 -5.12 6.21 -4.80
CA ALA A 41 -6.53 6.52 -4.54
C ALA A 41 -7.48 5.55 -5.25
N TRP A 42 -6.99 4.78 -6.26
CA TRP A 42 -7.83 3.85 -7.00
C TRP A 42 -8.24 2.69 -6.10
N PRO A 43 -9.52 2.58 -5.74
CA PRO A 43 -9.98 1.46 -4.94
C PRO A 43 -9.81 0.16 -5.76
N TRP A 44 -9.31 -0.89 -5.13
CA TRP A 44 -9.44 -2.21 -5.74
C TRP A 44 -10.91 -2.56 -5.86
N LYS A 45 -11.37 -2.85 -7.08
CA LYS A 45 -12.76 -3.29 -7.31
C LYS A 45 -12.98 -4.64 -6.62
N GLU A 46 -14.17 -4.86 -6.08
CA GLU A 46 -14.57 -6.15 -5.49
C GLU A 46 -14.29 -7.33 -6.41
N THR A 47 -14.65 -7.21 -7.71
CA THR A 47 -14.39 -8.21 -8.73
C THR A 47 -12.90 -8.52 -8.87
N THR A 48 -12.04 -7.48 -8.88
CA THR A 48 -10.59 -7.66 -8.97
C THR A 48 -10.03 -8.41 -7.75
N LYS A 49 -10.55 -8.13 -6.55
CA LYS A 49 -10.14 -8.82 -5.33
C LYS A 49 -10.54 -10.29 -5.38
N GLY A 50 -11.80 -10.59 -5.73
CA GLY A 50 -12.30 -11.95 -5.85
C GLY A 50 -11.54 -12.77 -6.91
N ASP A 51 -11.31 -12.19 -8.09
CA ASP A 51 -10.55 -12.80 -9.17
C ASP A 51 -9.09 -13.06 -8.75
N ALA A 52 -8.46 -12.13 -8.07
CA ALA A 52 -7.09 -12.30 -7.58
C ALA A 52 -6.95 -13.46 -6.60
N CYS A 53 -7.99 -13.78 -5.84
CA CYS A 53 -8.01 -14.85 -4.86
C CYS A 53 -8.74 -16.11 -5.32
N GLN A 54 -9.24 -16.15 -6.56
CA GLN A 54 -9.94 -17.33 -7.12
C GLN A 54 -11.13 -17.78 -6.25
N GLY A 55 -11.93 -16.83 -5.77
CA GLY A 55 -13.10 -17.10 -4.92
C GLY A 55 -12.79 -17.40 -3.46
N ARG A 56 -11.50 -17.35 -3.05
CA ARG A 56 -11.11 -17.43 -1.63
C ARG A 56 -11.32 -16.08 -0.93
N TYR A 57 -11.22 -16.12 0.38
CA TYR A 57 -11.29 -14.89 1.18
C TYR A 57 -10.11 -13.96 0.87
N TYR A 58 -10.31 -12.68 1.01
CA TYR A 58 -9.24 -11.70 0.86
C TYR A 58 -9.22 -10.72 2.04
N VAL A 59 -8.03 -10.21 2.33
CA VAL A 59 -7.80 -9.22 3.37
C VAL A 59 -6.99 -8.07 2.76
N THR A 60 -7.52 -6.86 2.84
CA THR A 60 -6.79 -5.66 2.45
C THR A 60 -6.20 -5.01 3.68
N GLN A 61 -4.90 -4.80 3.67
CA GLN A 61 -4.16 -4.16 4.74
C GLN A 61 -3.64 -2.79 4.29
N TYR A 62 -3.72 -1.81 5.20
CA TYR A 62 -3.17 -0.46 5.02
C TYR A 62 -2.17 -0.15 6.14
N ASP A 63 -1.04 0.48 5.83
CA ASP A 63 0.03 0.76 6.80
C ASP A 63 -0.42 1.56 8.01
N LYS A 64 -1.36 2.49 7.84
CA LYS A 64 -1.90 3.31 8.93
C LYS A 64 -3.10 2.70 9.64
N GLN A 65 -3.55 1.54 9.20
CA GLN A 65 -4.65 0.85 9.86
C GLN A 65 -4.19 0.23 11.17
N ARG A 66 -4.84 0.55 12.27
CA ARG A 66 -4.43 0.08 13.61
C ARG A 66 -4.43 -1.44 13.71
N SER A 67 -5.49 -2.08 13.26
CA SER A 67 -5.60 -3.54 13.13
C SER A 67 -6.91 -3.93 12.46
N ILE A 68 -6.92 -5.08 11.79
CA ILE A 68 -8.11 -5.67 11.17
C ILE A 68 -8.54 -6.84 12.05
N PHE A 69 -9.82 -6.90 12.40
CA PHE A 69 -10.37 -8.05 13.09
C PHE A 69 -10.65 -9.16 12.08
N LEU A 70 -9.94 -10.30 12.21
CA LEU A 70 -10.05 -11.44 11.31
C LEU A 70 -11.12 -12.43 11.73
N GLY A 71 -11.25 -12.69 13.02
CA GLY A 71 -12.16 -13.71 13.53
C GLY A 71 -11.78 -14.17 14.94
N VAL A 72 -12.17 -15.40 15.26
CA VAL A 72 -12.04 -15.97 16.61
C VAL A 72 -11.41 -17.36 16.50
N LEU A 73 -10.45 -17.66 17.39
CA LEU A 73 -9.89 -18.99 17.56
C LEU A 73 -10.90 -19.94 18.22
N SER A 74 -10.63 -21.23 18.16
CA SER A 74 -11.44 -22.26 18.81
C SER A 74 -11.58 -22.10 20.33
N ASP A 75 -10.63 -21.42 20.96
CA ASP A 75 -10.61 -21.09 22.39
C ASP A 75 -11.33 -19.76 22.74
N GLY A 76 -11.94 -19.10 21.76
CA GLY A 76 -12.71 -17.85 21.94
C GLY A 76 -11.88 -16.57 21.84
N ARG A 77 -10.54 -16.64 21.72
CA ARG A 77 -9.69 -15.43 21.58
C ARG A 77 -9.92 -14.72 20.24
N LYS A 78 -10.01 -13.41 20.30
CA LYS A 78 -10.23 -12.53 19.14
C LYS A 78 -8.90 -12.29 18.42
N VAL A 79 -8.87 -12.63 17.12
CA VAL A 79 -7.66 -12.51 16.29
C VAL A 79 -7.69 -11.21 15.47
N ARG A 80 -6.56 -10.51 15.50
CA ARG A 80 -6.37 -9.28 14.74
C ARG A 80 -5.08 -9.34 13.91
N MET A 81 -5.15 -8.78 12.73
CA MET A 81 -4.00 -8.55 11.85
C MET A 81 -3.58 -7.10 11.95
N GLY A 82 -2.33 -6.86 12.29
CA GLY A 82 -1.73 -5.54 12.31
C GLY A 82 -0.68 -5.38 11.21
N SER A 83 -0.58 -4.19 10.61
CA SER A 83 0.57 -3.87 9.79
C SER A 83 1.75 -3.47 10.68
N ARG A 84 2.93 -3.96 10.36
CA ARG A 84 4.18 -3.36 10.78
C ARG A 84 4.87 -2.89 9.52
N GLY A 85 4.65 -1.62 9.20
CA GLY A 85 5.21 -1.01 8.01
C GLY A 85 6.73 -1.17 7.93
N GLU A 86 7.15 -2.17 7.19
CA GLU A 86 8.44 -2.14 6.52
C GLU A 86 8.13 -1.98 5.04
N VAL A 87 7.88 -0.75 4.63
CA VAL A 87 7.85 -0.41 3.23
C VAL A 87 9.28 -0.15 2.81
N SER A 88 9.86 -1.08 2.09
CA SER A 88 11.16 -0.88 1.45
C SER A 88 10.96 -0.10 0.16
N MET A 89 11.69 1.02 0.01
CA MET A 89 11.67 1.84 -1.21
C MET A 89 11.74 0.98 -2.47
N GLY A 90 10.73 1.09 -3.33
CA GLY A 90 10.72 0.48 -4.66
C GLY A 90 10.53 -1.03 -4.70
N ARG A 91 10.20 -1.69 -3.59
CA ARG A 91 9.86 -3.11 -3.55
C ARG A 91 8.40 -3.28 -3.13
N GLU A 92 7.67 -4.04 -3.91
CA GLU A 92 6.30 -4.46 -3.59
C GLU A 92 6.34 -5.59 -2.56
N ILE A 93 6.71 -5.26 -1.33
CA ILE A 93 6.78 -6.19 -0.21
C ILE A 93 5.78 -5.78 0.88
N ALA A 94 5.27 -6.77 1.59
CA ALA A 94 4.39 -6.56 2.72
C ALA A 94 4.85 -7.34 3.94
N SER A 95 4.57 -6.79 5.12
CA SER A 95 4.84 -7.43 6.41
C SER A 95 3.62 -7.29 7.29
N PHE A 96 3.29 -8.32 8.07
CA PHE A 96 2.17 -8.27 8.99
C PHE A 96 2.46 -9.05 10.28
N GLY A 97 1.67 -8.76 11.31
CA GLY A 97 1.63 -9.53 12.55
C GLY A 97 0.21 -9.96 12.88
N ILE A 98 0.06 -11.15 13.37
CA ILE A 98 -1.21 -11.69 13.87
C ILE A 98 -1.12 -11.78 15.39
N SER A 99 -2.12 -11.22 16.05
CA SER A 99 -2.24 -11.25 17.51
C SER A 99 -3.61 -11.74 17.93
N ALA A 100 -3.66 -12.43 19.07
CA ALA A 100 -4.90 -12.79 19.72
C ALA A 100 -5.09 -11.95 20.99
N THR A 101 -6.32 -11.66 21.34
CA THR A 101 -6.69 -10.93 22.53
C THR A 101 -7.73 -11.73 23.29
N SER A 102 -7.46 -12.02 24.56
CA SER A 102 -8.39 -12.64 25.50
C SER A 102 -9.30 -11.59 26.16
N ASP A 103 -10.33 -12.03 26.84
CA ASP A 103 -11.28 -11.14 27.54
C ASP A 103 -10.62 -10.37 28.70
N ASP A 104 -9.55 -10.89 29.29
CA ASP A 104 -8.70 -10.22 30.30
C ASP A 104 -7.77 -9.14 29.69
N LYS A 105 -7.89 -8.88 28.37
CA LYS A 105 -7.05 -7.95 27.59
C LYS A 105 -5.58 -8.35 27.47
N SER A 106 -5.24 -9.59 27.79
CA SER A 106 -3.91 -10.11 27.46
C SER A 106 -3.72 -10.16 25.94
N TYR A 107 -2.48 -9.87 25.51
CA TYR A 107 -2.15 -9.71 24.10
C TYR A 107 -1.07 -10.72 23.73
N ASP A 108 -1.46 -11.73 22.98
CA ASP A 108 -0.54 -12.77 22.50
C ASP A 108 -0.21 -12.56 21.03
N LEU A 109 1.07 -12.54 20.71
CA LEU A 109 1.53 -12.56 19.34
C LEU A 109 1.55 -13.99 18.82
N LEU A 110 0.61 -14.33 17.93
CA LEU A 110 0.52 -15.67 17.33
C LEU A 110 1.58 -15.89 16.24
N GLY A 111 1.92 -14.84 15.48
CA GLY A 111 2.92 -14.95 14.44
C GLY A 111 3.18 -13.65 13.70
N ARG A 112 4.24 -13.68 12.87
CA ARG A 112 4.65 -12.56 12.02
C ARG A 112 5.14 -13.06 10.69
N ALA A 113 4.84 -12.30 9.63
CA ALA A 113 5.48 -12.46 8.34
C ALA A 113 6.19 -11.15 7.97
N LYS A 114 7.41 -11.26 7.46
CA LYS A 114 8.22 -10.10 7.09
C LYS A 114 8.72 -10.24 5.66
N GLY A 115 8.67 -9.12 4.93
CA GLY A 115 9.28 -9.03 3.62
C GLY A 115 8.68 -9.98 2.58
N LEU A 116 7.37 -10.25 2.65
CA LEU A 116 6.70 -11.08 1.66
C LEU A 116 6.68 -10.37 0.32
N HIS A 117 7.07 -11.09 -0.73
CA HIS A 117 6.91 -10.70 -2.12
C HIS A 117 5.60 -11.23 -2.68
N ARG A 118 5.19 -10.69 -3.82
CA ARG A 118 4.01 -11.17 -4.54
C ARG A 118 4.11 -12.67 -4.83
N GLY A 119 3.12 -13.43 -4.38
CA GLY A 119 3.06 -14.89 -4.47
C GLY A 119 3.56 -15.63 -3.24
N ASP A 120 4.31 -14.96 -2.36
CA ASP A 120 4.76 -15.58 -1.11
C ASP A 120 3.59 -15.82 -0.16
N SER A 121 3.70 -16.88 0.62
CA SER A 121 2.70 -17.28 1.62
C SER A 121 3.32 -17.40 3.00
N ALA A 122 2.53 -17.07 4.02
CA ALA A 122 2.87 -17.28 5.42
C ALA A 122 1.71 -17.95 6.13
N THR A 123 1.99 -19.05 6.83
CA THR A 123 1.00 -19.79 7.63
C THR A 123 1.17 -19.42 9.09
N ILE A 124 0.05 -19.09 9.74
CA ILE A 124 -0.05 -18.83 11.17
C ILE A 124 -0.89 -19.95 11.78
N GLU A 125 -0.29 -20.72 12.66
CA GLU A 125 -0.93 -21.90 13.27
C GLU A 125 -2.26 -21.56 13.95
N GLY A 126 -3.28 -22.35 13.69
CA GLY A 126 -4.64 -22.14 14.22
C GLY A 126 -5.42 -20.96 13.63
N VAL A 127 -4.80 -20.18 12.72
CA VAL A 127 -5.45 -19.05 12.03
C VAL A 127 -5.64 -19.34 10.55
N GLY A 128 -4.54 -19.72 9.85
CA GLY A 128 -4.59 -20.02 8.42
C GLY A 128 -3.40 -19.46 7.64
N THR A 129 -3.50 -19.53 6.31
CA THR A 129 -2.44 -19.14 5.38
C THR A 129 -2.80 -17.87 4.64
N PHE A 130 -1.87 -16.93 4.63
CA PHE A 130 -1.96 -15.64 3.93
C PHE A 130 -1.00 -15.65 2.74
N THR A 131 -1.52 -15.43 1.54
CA THR A 131 -0.71 -15.32 0.30
C THR A 131 -0.76 -13.88 -0.19
N LEU A 132 0.39 -13.21 -0.31
CA LEU A 132 0.45 -11.86 -0.84
C LEU A 132 0.16 -11.88 -2.36
N LYS A 133 -0.88 -11.20 -2.78
CA LYS A 133 -1.25 -11.06 -4.20
C LYS A 133 -0.74 -9.77 -4.78
N GLU A 134 -0.86 -8.68 -4.03
CA GLU A 134 -0.50 -7.36 -4.51
C GLU A 134 -0.07 -6.48 -3.33
N ALA A 135 0.94 -5.66 -3.53
CA ALA A 135 1.35 -4.64 -2.59
C ALA A 135 1.73 -3.38 -3.34
N HIS A 136 1.27 -2.24 -2.84
CA HIS A 136 1.65 -0.93 -3.34
C HIS A 136 2.33 -0.16 -2.22
N SER A 137 3.60 0.16 -2.41
CA SER A 137 4.32 1.02 -1.49
C SER A 137 3.88 2.47 -1.67
N ASP A 138 3.86 3.21 -0.56
CA ASP A 138 3.42 4.61 -0.55
C ASP A 138 4.53 5.62 -0.89
N ILE A 139 5.68 5.17 -1.33
CA ILE A 139 6.78 6.09 -1.62
C ILE A 139 6.59 6.74 -2.97
N VAL A 140 5.80 7.77 -2.93
CA VAL A 140 5.87 8.86 -3.89
C VAL A 140 6.58 10.01 -3.20
N TRP A 141 7.86 10.14 -3.48
CA TRP A 141 8.69 11.31 -3.21
C TRP A 141 8.01 12.37 -2.32
N PHE A 142 8.29 12.36 -0.99
CA PHE A 142 7.89 13.37 -0.02
C PHE A 142 6.46 13.38 0.54
N THR A 143 5.55 12.50 0.12
CA THR A 143 4.25 12.40 0.77
C THR A 143 4.07 11.04 1.44
N PRO A 144 3.81 11.00 2.75
CA PRO A 144 3.53 9.76 3.46
C PRO A 144 2.11 9.26 3.14
N ASN A 145 1.94 8.59 2.02
CA ASN A 145 0.73 7.83 1.76
C ASN A 145 0.88 6.45 2.39
N PRO A 146 -0.11 5.92 3.09
CA PRO A 146 -0.02 4.59 3.66
C PRO A 146 0.01 3.55 2.52
N GLY A 147 0.99 2.65 2.56
CA GLY A 147 1.04 1.50 1.67
C GLY A 147 -0.19 0.62 1.83
N LYS A 148 -0.54 -0.14 0.81
CA LYS A 148 -1.65 -1.09 0.85
C LYS A 148 -1.22 -2.44 0.30
N ALA A 149 -1.72 -3.51 0.90
CA ALA A 149 -1.46 -4.87 0.49
C ALA A 149 -2.76 -5.68 0.42
N LEU A 150 -2.84 -6.54 -0.58
CA LEU A 150 -3.94 -7.49 -0.77
C LEU A 150 -3.41 -8.89 -0.52
N PHE A 151 -4.00 -9.57 0.47
CA PHE A 151 -3.74 -10.96 0.78
C PHE A 151 -4.93 -11.82 0.43
N CYS A 152 -4.69 -12.99 -0.15
CA CYS A 152 -5.65 -14.08 -0.13
C CYS A 152 -5.48 -14.87 1.15
N PHE A 153 -6.57 -15.14 1.82
CA PHE A 153 -6.60 -15.81 3.11
C PHE A 153 -7.33 -17.14 3.01
N ASP A 154 -6.62 -18.21 3.35
CA ASP A 154 -7.15 -19.56 3.54
C ASP A 154 -7.22 -19.82 5.06
N PRO A 155 -8.41 -19.75 5.68
CA PRO A 155 -8.53 -19.95 7.12
C PRO A 155 -8.27 -21.41 7.48
N ASP A 156 -7.70 -21.62 8.68
CA ASP A 156 -7.65 -22.94 9.30
C ASP A 156 -9.10 -23.45 9.52
N PRO A 157 -9.38 -24.76 9.35
CA PRO A 157 -10.71 -25.31 9.54
C PRO A 157 -11.32 -25.04 10.93
N THR A 158 -10.49 -24.81 11.93
CA THR A 158 -10.91 -24.49 13.32
C THR A 158 -11.11 -23.01 13.58
N PHE A 159 -10.74 -22.17 12.61
CA PHE A 159 -10.82 -20.71 12.72
C PHE A 159 -12.20 -20.20 12.30
N THR A 160 -12.86 -19.47 13.16
CA THR A 160 -14.15 -18.81 12.86
C THR A 160 -13.94 -17.42 12.32
N MET A 161 -14.16 -17.24 11.02
CA MET A 161 -13.99 -15.95 10.36
C MET A 161 -15.04 -14.93 10.77
N ASN A 162 -14.63 -13.68 10.85
CA ASN A 162 -15.55 -12.55 10.93
C ASN A 162 -16.04 -12.17 9.53
N ASN A 163 -17.35 -12.07 9.35
CA ASN A 163 -17.99 -11.66 8.09
C ASN A 163 -17.53 -10.27 7.58
N PHE A 164 -16.95 -9.44 8.44
CA PHE A 164 -16.38 -8.14 8.05
C PHE A 164 -15.02 -8.24 7.34
N ALA A 165 -14.32 -9.37 7.40
CA ALA A 165 -13.11 -9.56 6.60
C ALA A 165 -13.41 -9.61 5.09
N GLN A 166 -14.66 -9.88 4.73
CA GLN A 166 -15.16 -9.86 3.35
C GLN A 166 -15.51 -8.46 2.84
N GLN A 167 -15.66 -7.49 3.73
CA GLN A 167 -16.01 -6.11 3.41
C GLN A 167 -14.81 -5.20 3.62
N GLY A 168 -13.82 -5.34 2.74
CA GLY A 168 -12.75 -4.35 2.64
C GLY A 168 -13.30 -3.04 2.09
N HIS A 169 -13.76 -2.17 2.97
CA HIS A 169 -14.02 -0.76 2.69
C HIS A 169 -12.73 0.03 2.74
#